data_bc0774fba0fac85d0c8a644e91567037
#
_entry.id   bc0774fba0fac85d0c8a644e91567037
#
_cell.length_a   1.000
_cell.length_b   1.000
_cell.length_c   1.000
_cell.angle_alpha   90.00
_cell.angle_beta   90.00
_cell.angle_gamma   90.00
#
_symmetry.space_group_name_H-M   'P 1'
#
loop_
_entity.id
_entity.type
_entity.pdbx_description
1 polymer ?
#
loop_
_entity_poly.entity_id
_entity_poly.type
_entity_poly.pdbx_seq_one_letter_code
_entity_poly.pdbx_strand_id
1 'polypeptide(L)'
;MRIADDFGLGRGHDQVILSLLETGRLDGTSVMIGSAMKPEDIARLRNLRAGGAKIGLHVNLTEAIPGGGPVWRLSQFLKPILGAEFLDQIKTSLTRQVDEFVHLFGSLPDYYDGHQHCHCFPAIARLVTRLPYGDNAWVRVPLPATWAGRWLNFRAGGAKVLIIMALAARARCIFAKAELQTNCDFSGFLRLDNPSSVRRWLPRLLAEMRPDCLMMLHPGDGADPMQCAGHAPASRAIEAQILNGSPIK
;
A
#
# COMPACT_ATOMS: atom_id res chain seq x y z
N MET A 1 8.08 -8.98 -6.82
CA MET A 1 7.68 -7.59 -7.11
C MET A 1 7.82 -6.77 -5.83
N ARG A 2 8.54 -5.63 -5.88
CA ARG A 2 8.77 -4.71 -4.74
C ARG A 2 7.92 -3.46 -4.96
N ILE A 3 6.94 -3.24 -4.10
CA ILE A 3 5.97 -2.13 -4.20
C ILE A 3 6.17 -1.20 -3.01
N ALA A 4 6.40 0.08 -3.28
CA ALA A 4 6.37 1.11 -2.25
C ALA A 4 4.95 1.61 -2.02
N ASP A 5 4.52 1.64 -0.77
CA ASP A 5 3.24 2.23 -0.36
C ASP A 5 3.39 3.73 -0.07
N ASP A 6 2.24 4.39 0.05
CA ASP A 6 2.09 5.75 0.56
C ASP A 6 2.69 6.86 -0.34
N PHE A 7 2.84 6.69 -1.66
CA PHE A 7 3.14 7.81 -2.53
C PHE A 7 2.01 8.85 -2.45
N GLY A 8 2.34 10.11 -2.20
CA GLY A 8 1.38 11.19 -1.93
C GLY A 8 1.16 11.47 -0.43
N LEU A 9 1.79 10.69 0.47
CA LEU A 9 1.73 10.94 1.91
C LEU A 9 2.58 12.15 2.31
N GLY A 10 3.77 12.29 1.73
CA GLY A 10 4.70 13.36 2.02
C GLY A 10 5.71 13.55 0.89
N ARG A 11 6.04 14.80 0.61
CA ARG A 11 6.88 15.14 -0.53
C ARG A 11 8.28 14.51 -0.48
N GLY A 12 8.91 14.47 0.69
CA GLY A 12 10.21 13.83 0.86
C GLY A 12 10.15 12.34 0.57
N HIS A 13 9.07 11.68 1.00
CA HIS A 13 8.85 10.25 0.70
C HIS A 13 8.67 10.03 -0.80
N ASP A 14 7.87 10.88 -1.46
CA ASP A 14 7.60 10.77 -2.90
C ASP A 14 8.90 10.85 -3.73
N GLN A 15 9.80 11.78 -3.39
CA GLN A 15 11.09 11.91 -4.09
C GLN A 15 11.98 10.67 -3.91
N VAL A 16 11.99 10.07 -2.72
CA VAL A 16 12.71 8.81 -2.46
C VAL A 16 12.11 7.66 -3.27
N ILE A 17 10.79 7.53 -3.29
CA ILE A 17 10.09 6.48 -4.06
C ILE A 17 10.38 6.64 -5.55
N LEU A 18 10.30 7.85 -6.10
CA LEU A 18 10.62 8.12 -7.51
C LEU A 18 12.05 7.73 -7.85
N SER A 19 13.02 8.12 -7.03
CA SER A 19 14.44 7.77 -7.24
C SER A 19 14.65 6.24 -7.23
N LEU A 20 13.98 5.52 -6.33
CA LEU A 20 14.08 4.07 -6.24
C LEU A 20 13.41 3.36 -7.44
N LEU A 21 12.33 3.91 -7.98
CA LEU A 21 11.68 3.43 -9.20
C LEU A 21 12.60 3.66 -10.42
N GLU A 22 13.17 4.86 -10.57
CA GLU A 22 14.07 5.23 -11.67
C GLU A 22 15.34 4.38 -11.70
N THR A 23 15.82 3.95 -10.53
CA THR A 23 17.00 3.08 -10.41
C THR A 23 16.66 1.59 -10.44
N GLY A 24 15.40 1.21 -10.66
CA GLY A 24 14.96 -0.19 -10.73
C GLY A 24 15.04 -0.93 -9.38
N ARG A 25 15.08 -0.20 -8.28
CA ARG A 25 15.06 -0.77 -6.92
C ARG A 25 13.65 -1.14 -6.47
N LEU A 26 12.65 -0.51 -7.06
CA LEU A 26 11.22 -0.80 -6.91
C LEU A 26 10.63 -1.17 -8.27
N ASP A 27 9.61 -2.01 -8.25
CA ASP A 27 8.85 -2.43 -9.42
C ASP A 27 7.54 -1.66 -9.57
N GLY A 28 7.15 -0.88 -8.54
CA GLY A 28 5.93 -0.07 -8.56
C GLY A 28 5.71 0.69 -7.27
N THR A 29 4.61 1.45 -7.24
CA THR A 29 4.15 2.18 -6.06
C THR A 29 2.63 2.27 -6.00
N SER A 30 2.09 2.37 -4.78
CA SER A 30 0.68 2.63 -4.49
C SER A 30 0.49 4.10 -4.15
N VAL A 31 -0.40 4.78 -4.89
CA VAL A 31 -0.62 6.23 -4.83
C VAL A 31 -1.82 6.55 -3.95
N MET A 32 -1.60 7.35 -2.91
CA MET A 32 -2.66 7.99 -2.12
C MET A 32 -3.10 9.28 -2.81
N ILE A 33 -4.36 9.36 -3.21
CA ILE A 33 -4.87 10.53 -3.90
C ILE A 33 -5.06 11.72 -2.96
N GLY A 34 -4.38 12.82 -3.27
CA GLY A 34 -4.46 14.07 -2.52
C GLY A 34 -3.76 15.24 -3.25
N SER A 35 -3.96 16.46 -2.76
CA SER A 35 -3.46 17.68 -3.39
C SER A 35 -1.95 17.94 -3.20
N ALA A 36 -1.28 17.13 -2.40
CA ALA A 36 0.16 17.30 -2.13
C ALA A 36 1.07 16.87 -3.30
N MET A 37 0.53 16.07 -4.23
CA MET A 37 1.30 15.59 -5.38
C MET A 37 1.53 16.70 -6.39
N LYS A 38 2.76 16.83 -6.85
CA LYS A 38 3.12 17.82 -7.85
C LYS A 38 2.91 17.29 -9.27
N PRO A 39 2.51 18.17 -10.22
CA PRO A 39 2.35 17.77 -11.62
C PRO A 39 3.60 17.11 -12.22
N GLU A 40 4.80 17.62 -11.88
CA GLU A 40 6.06 17.03 -12.31
C GLU A 40 6.28 15.60 -11.79
N ASP A 41 5.90 15.31 -10.57
CA ASP A 41 6.03 13.98 -9.98
C ASP A 41 5.02 12.98 -10.60
N ILE A 42 3.81 13.46 -10.91
CA ILE A 42 2.82 12.68 -11.66
C ILE A 42 3.33 12.38 -13.08
N ALA A 43 3.94 13.35 -13.75
CA ALA A 43 4.53 13.14 -15.08
C ALA A 43 5.65 12.08 -15.04
N ARG A 44 6.51 12.11 -14.01
CA ARG A 44 7.55 11.08 -13.80
C ARG A 44 6.93 9.70 -13.60
N LEU A 45 5.89 9.57 -12.75
CA LEU A 45 5.18 8.29 -12.54
C LEU A 45 4.52 7.78 -13.83
N ARG A 46 3.93 8.67 -14.65
CA ARG A 46 3.38 8.27 -15.95
C ARG A 46 4.46 7.69 -16.87
N ASN A 47 5.63 8.32 -16.93
CA ASN A 47 6.76 7.84 -17.73
C ASN A 47 7.29 6.50 -17.22
N LEU A 48 7.43 6.36 -15.90
CA LEU A 48 7.83 5.10 -15.27
C LEU A 48 6.82 3.97 -15.53
N ARG A 49 5.51 4.29 -15.47
CA ARG A 49 4.45 3.34 -15.83
C ARG A 49 4.52 2.89 -17.28
N ALA A 50 4.75 3.82 -18.21
CA ALA A 50 4.97 3.50 -19.61
C ALA A 50 6.22 2.62 -19.81
N GLY A 51 7.22 2.74 -18.95
CA GLY A 51 8.41 1.88 -18.88
C GLY A 51 8.19 0.53 -18.18
N GLY A 52 6.96 0.25 -17.68
CA GLY A 52 6.58 -1.03 -17.10
C GLY A 52 6.43 -1.05 -15.57
N ALA A 53 6.72 0.05 -14.87
CA ALA A 53 6.46 0.14 -13.44
C ALA A 53 4.95 0.05 -13.14
N LYS A 54 4.58 -0.62 -12.04
CA LYS A 54 3.19 -0.80 -11.64
C LYS A 54 2.73 0.35 -10.75
N ILE A 55 1.70 1.06 -11.17
CA ILE A 55 1.12 2.19 -10.42
C ILE A 55 -0.28 1.83 -9.97
N GLY A 56 -0.43 1.60 -8.66
CA GLY A 56 -1.69 1.23 -8.03
C GLY A 56 -2.38 2.40 -7.34
N LEU A 57 -3.68 2.25 -7.07
CA LEU A 57 -4.42 3.15 -6.19
C LEU A 57 -4.33 2.62 -4.75
N HIS A 58 -3.67 3.40 -3.88
CA HIS A 58 -3.64 3.17 -2.44
C HIS A 58 -4.88 3.81 -1.80
N VAL A 59 -5.97 3.02 -1.75
CA VAL A 59 -7.24 3.49 -1.17
C VAL A 59 -7.01 4.02 0.24
N ASN A 60 -7.27 5.29 0.44
CA ASN A 60 -7.15 5.93 1.74
C ASN A 60 -8.52 6.24 2.33
N LEU A 61 -8.83 5.59 3.44
CA LEU A 61 -10.05 5.79 4.23
C LEU A 61 -9.74 6.18 5.69
N THR A 62 -8.47 6.24 6.07
CA THR A 62 -8.09 6.31 7.48
C THR A 62 -7.08 7.40 7.82
N GLU A 63 -6.41 7.99 6.83
CA GLU A 63 -5.39 9.00 7.06
C GLU A 63 -5.79 10.35 6.45
N ALA A 64 -5.75 11.39 7.27
CA ALA A 64 -6.03 12.76 6.82
C ALA A 64 -4.81 13.31 6.07
N ILE A 65 -4.95 13.45 4.75
CA ILE A 65 -3.95 14.09 3.90
C ILE A 65 -4.59 15.29 3.18
N PRO A 66 -3.83 16.34 2.83
CA PRO A 66 -4.35 17.48 2.09
C PRO A 66 -5.06 17.00 0.81
N GLY A 67 -6.30 17.46 0.58
CA GLY A 67 -7.11 17.06 -0.59
C GLY A 67 -7.61 15.62 -0.58
N GLY A 68 -7.32 14.84 0.44
CA GLY A 68 -7.63 13.39 0.49
C GLY A 68 -9.11 13.03 0.72
N GLY A 69 -9.94 13.95 1.18
CA GLY A 69 -11.36 13.67 1.49
C GLY A 69 -11.60 13.12 2.90
N PRO A 70 -12.82 12.65 3.21
CA PRO A 70 -13.20 12.20 4.55
C PRO A 70 -12.44 10.94 4.97
N VAL A 71 -12.16 10.85 6.27
CA VAL A 71 -11.47 9.70 6.88
C VAL A 71 -12.26 9.16 8.06
N TRP A 72 -12.04 7.88 8.36
CA TRP A 72 -12.71 7.15 9.42
C TRP A 72 -11.70 6.42 10.31
N ARG A 73 -12.06 6.20 11.56
CA ARG A 73 -11.24 5.36 12.45
C ARG A 73 -11.30 3.90 12.01
N LEU A 74 -10.17 3.23 11.98
CA LEU A 74 -10.07 1.81 11.59
C LEU A 74 -11.02 0.90 12.40
N SER A 75 -11.25 1.23 13.68
CA SER A 75 -12.18 0.51 14.55
C SER A 75 -13.64 0.55 14.09
N GLN A 76 -14.04 1.55 13.30
CA GLN A 76 -15.39 1.64 12.77
C GLN A 76 -15.68 0.52 11.77
N PHE A 77 -14.65 0.07 11.02
CA PHE A 77 -14.76 -1.01 10.04
C PHE A 77 -14.86 -2.41 10.67
N LEU A 78 -14.55 -2.53 11.97
CA LEU A 78 -14.68 -3.79 12.73
C LEU A 78 -16.12 -4.07 13.18
N LYS A 79 -17.02 -3.11 13.08
CA LYS A 79 -18.42 -3.32 13.45
C LYS A 79 -19.04 -4.43 12.60
N PRO A 80 -19.81 -5.36 13.18
CA PRO A 80 -20.37 -6.49 12.45
C PRO A 80 -21.39 -6.05 11.38
N ILE A 81 -22.08 -4.94 11.62
CA ILE A 81 -23.04 -4.34 10.69
C ILE A 81 -22.67 -2.86 10.55
N LEU A 82 -22.43 -2.43 9.32
CA LEU A 82 -22.26 -1.03 8.96
C LEU A 82 -23.58 -0.50 8.39
N GLY A 83 -24.01 0.67 8.85
CA GLY A 83 -25.23 1.32 8.35
C GLY A 83 -25.12 1.64 6.84
N ALA A 84 -26.25 1.67 6.17
CA ALA A 84 -26.31 1.92 4.71
C ALA A 84 -25.69 3.29 4.35
N GLU A 85 -26.02 4.33 5.10
CA GLU A 85 -25.46 5.67 4.91
C GLU A 85 -23.93 5.69 5.04
N PHE A 86 -23.39 4.99 6.04
CA PHE A 86 -21.95 4.87 6.24
C PHE A 86 -21.27 4.16 5.07
N LEU A 87 -21.87 3.08 4.56
CA LEU A 87 -21.36 2.37 3.38
C LEU A 87 -21.44 3.23 2.11
N ASP A 88 -22.46 4.06 1.97
CA ASP A 88 -22.61 4.97 0.83
C ASP A 88 -21.55 6.08 0.86
N GLN A 89 -21.25 6.64 2.02
CA GLN A 89 -20.15 7.60 2.20
C GLN A 89 -18.81 6.97 1.80
N ILE A 90 -18.53 5.72 2.21
CA ILE A 90 -17.30 5.02 1.83
C ILE A 90 -17.29 4.79 0.32
N LYS A 91 -18.38 4.30 -0.27
CA LYS A 91 -18.50 4.10 -1.71
C LYS A 91 -18.21 5.38 -2.48
N THR A 92 -18.80 6.49 -2.07
CA THR A 92 -18.55 7.81 -2.68
C THR A 92 -17.08 8.19 -2.60
N SER A 93 -16.44 7.97 -1.44
CA SER A 93 -15.01 8.23 -1.28
C SER A 93 -14.14 7.35 -2.20
N LEU A 94 -14.47 6.07 -2.32
CA LEU A 94 -13.76 5.13 -3.22
C LEU A 94 -13.89 5.56 -4.68
N THR A 95 -15.11 5.88 -5.13
CA THR A 95 -15.37 6.34 -6.51
C THR A 95 -14.57 7.62 -6.80
N ARG A 96 -14.62 8.61 -5.90
CA ARG A 96 -13.84 9.84 -6.04
C ARG A 96 -12.35 9.58 -6.19
N GLN A 97 -11.77 8.67 -5.40
CA GLN A 97 -10.35 8.36 -5.49
C GLN A 97 -9.99 7.70 -6.82
N VAL A 98 -10.85 6.84 -7.36
CA VAL A 98 -10.66 6.25 -8.69
C VAL A 98 -10.76 7.30 -9.79
N ASP A 99 -11.78 8.16 -9.75
CA ASP A 99 -11.98 9.22 -10.74
C ASP A 99 -10.79 10.18 -10.78
N GLU A 100 -10.29 10.58 -9.61
CA GLU A 100 -9.11 11.42 -9.49
C GLU A 100 -7.85 10.70 -9.97
N PHE A 101 -7.68 9.41 -9.68
CA PHE A 101 -6.58 8.61 -10.22
C PHE A 101 -6.62 8.60 -11.74
N VAL A 102 -7.79 8.35 -12.34
CA VAL A 102 -7.97 8.36 -13.81
C VAL A 102 -7.68 9.76 -14.39
N HIS A 103 -8.13 10.81 -13.72
CA HIS A 103 -7.82 12.18 -14.11
C HIS A 103 -6.30 12.44 -14.12
N LEU A 104 -5.58 12.02 -13.07
CA LEU A 104 -4.14 12.20 -12.93
C LEU A 104 -3.32 11.31 -13.88
N PHE A 105 -3.73 10.06 -14.10
CA PHE A 105 -2.92 9.07 -14.84
C PHE A 105 -3.45 8.74 -16.24
N GLY A 106 -4.63 9.22 -16.62
CA GLY A 106 -5.25 8.98 -17.93
C GLY A 106 -5.79 7.55 -18.12
N SER A 107 -5.74 6.70 -17.10
CA SER A 107 -6.19 5.31 -17.17
C SER A 107 -6.44 4.75 -15.77
N LEU A 108 -7.13 3.60 -15.69
CA LEU A 108 -7.38 2.89 -14.44
C LEU A 108 -6.07 2.41 -13.76
N PRO A 109 -6.06 2.22 -12.43
CA PRO A 109 -4.90 1.69 -11.72
C PRO A 109 -4.50 0.30 -12.21
N ASP A 110 -3.20 -0.04 -12.14
CA ASP A 110 -2.72 -1.39 -12.42
C ASP A 110 -3.16 -2.38 -11.34
N TYR A 111 -3.39 -1.87 -10.12
CA TYR A 111 -3.90 -2.64 -9.00
C TYR A 111 -4.52 -1.73 -7.94
N TYR A 112 -5.27 -2.35 -7.03
CA TYR A 112 -5.86 -1.70 -5.87
C TYR A 112 -5.31 -2.32 -4.59
N ASP A 113 -5.03 -1.46 -3.63
CA ASP A 113 -4.74 -1.84 -2.25
C ASP A 113 -5.28 -0.78 -1.29
N GLY A 114 -4.82 -0.69 -0.05
CA GLY A 114 -5.34 0.34 0.83
C GLY A 114 -4.47 0.58 2.04
N HIS A 115 -4.40 1.84 2.40
CA HIS A 115 -3.69 2.33 3.58
C HIS A 115 -4.19 1.60 4.84
N GLN A 116 -3.25 1.18 5.69
CA GLN A 116 -3.55 0.34 6.87
C GLN A 116 -4.36 -0.93 6.52
N HIS A 117 -4.26 -1.41 5.28
CA HIS A 117 -5.00 -2.58 4.76
C HIS A 117 -6.52 -2.45 4.86
N CYS A 118 -7.06 -1.22 4.85
CA CYS A 118 -8.50 -0.96 5.00
C CYS A 118 -9.36 -1.69 3.97
N HIS A 119 -8.85 -1.94 2.76
CA HIS A 119 -9.51 -2.70 1.71
C HIS A 119 -9.77 -4.17 2.06
N CYS A 120 -9.13 -4.72 3.12
CA CYS A 120 -9.34 -6.10 3.57
C CYS A 120 -10.51 -6.27 4.56
N PHE A 121 -11.07 -5.18 5.09
CA PHE A 121 -12.27 -5.29 5.92
C PHE A 121 -13.45 -5.78 5.07
N PRO A 122 -14.23 -6.77 5.51
CA PRO A 122 -15.19 -7.46 4.64
C PRO A 122 -16.22 -6.57 3.95
N ALA A 123 -16.67 -5.51 4.61
CA ALA A 123 -17.62 -4.56 4.01
C ALA A 123 -16.92 -3.71 2.93
N ILE A 124 -15.71 -3.25 3.21
CA ILE A 124 -14.90 -2.47 2.26
C ILE A 124 -14.47 -3.35 1.09
N ALA A 125 -14.04 -4.59 1.34
CA ALA A 125 -13.67 -5.54 0.28
C ALA A 125 -14.81 -5.75 -0.72
N ARG A 126 -16.08 -5.83 -0.26
CA ARG A 126 -17.25 -5.91 -1.15
C ARG A 126 -17.47 -4.64 -1.97
N LEU A 127 -17.13 -3.46 -1.44
CA LEU A 127 -17.19 -2.21 -2.21
C LEU A 127 -16.06 -2.15 -3.22
N VAL A 128 -14.86 -2.58 -2.85
CA VAL A 128 -13.71 -2.68 -3.75
C VAL A 128 -14.01 -3.58 -4.95
N THR A 129 -14.73 -4.70 -4.77
CA THR A 129 -15.11 -5.55 -5.93
C THR A 129 -16.01 -4.88 -6.97
N ARG A 130 -16.57 -3.71 -6.65
CA ARG A 130 -17.46 -2.95 -7.55
C ARG A 130 -16.77 -1.78 -8.24
N LEU A 131 -15.48 -1.56 -7.97
CA LEU A 131 -14.69 -0.55 -8.65
C LEU A 131 -14.42 -0.96 -10.10
N PRO A 132 -14.11 -0.04 -11.01
CA PRO A 132 -13.71 -0.38 -12.36
C PRO A 132 -12.30 -0.99 -12.36
N TYR A 133 -12.09 -2.02 -13.15
CA TYR A 133 -10.82 -2.72 -13.32
C TYR A 133 -10.41 -2.73 -14.79
N GLY A 134 -9.12 -2.48 -15.07
CA GLY A 134 -8.54 -2.76 -16.39
C GLY A 134 -8.29 -4.27 -16.57
N ASP A 135 -8.04 -4.70 -17.80
CA ASP A 135 -7.97 -6.12 -18.18
C ASP A 135 -6.98 -6.96 -17.34
N ASN A 136 -5.88 -6.38 -16.90
CA ASN A 136 -4.85 -7.06 -16.11
C ASN A 136 -4.72 -6.50 -14.69
N ALA A 137 -5.72 -5.75 -14.23
CA ALA A 137 -5.69 -5.17 -12.90
C ALA A 137 -5.98 -6.24 -11.83
N TRP A 138 -5.36 -6.07 -10.66
CA TRP A 138 -5.49 -7.01 -9.55
C TRP A 138 -5.71 -6.28 -8.22
N VAL A 139 -6.09 -7.02 -7.19
CA VAL A 139 -6.23 -6.49 -5.82
C VAL A 139 -5.17 -7.13 -4.93
N ARG A 140 -4.43 -6.32 -4.19
CA ARG A 140 -3.44 -6.80 -3.23
C ARG A 140 -4.12 -7.49 -2.04
N VAL A 141 -3.64 -8.69 -1.74
CA VAL A 141 -4.03 -9.43 -0.54
C VAL A 141 -2.79 -9.62 0.33
N PRO A 142 -2.70 -8.96 1.49
CA PRO A 142 -1.53 -9.03 2.38
C PRO A 142 -1.54 -10.33 3.18
N LEU A 143 -1.38 -11.48 2.49
CA LEU A 143 -1.40 -12.81 3.08
C LEU A 143 -0.24 -13.65 2.52
N PRO A 144 0.81 -13.92 3.34
CA PRO A 144 1.88 -14.82 2.93
C PRO A 144 1.34 -16.22 2.63
N ALA A 145 1.80 -16.80 1.52
CA ALA A 145 1.31 -18.09 1.02
C ALA A 145 1.74 -19.24 1.92
N THR A 146 2.99 -19.22 2.41
CA THR A 146 3.57 -20.33 3.18
C THR A 146 3.50 -20.09 4.69
N TRP A 147 3.52 -21.17 5.48
CA TRP A 147 3.61 -21.07 6.94
C TRP A 147 4.90 -20.41 7.41
N ALA A 148 6.02 -20.70 6.75
CA ALA A 148 7.31 -20.05 7.04
C ALA A 148 7.23 -18.54 6.79
N GLY A 149 6.66 -18.12 5.65
CA GLY A 149 6.42 -16.71 5.35
C GLY A 149 5.50 -16.03 6.37
N ARG A 150 4.41 -16.70 6.80
CA ARG A 150 3.51 -16.17 7.85
C ARG A 150 4.25 -15.99 9.17
N TRP A 151 5.04 -16.96 9.57
CA TRP A 151 5.83 -16.90 10.79
C TRP A 151 6.89 -15.79 10.74
N LEU A 152 7.62 -15.67 9.63
CA LEU A 152 8.61 -14.62 9.43
C LEU A 152 7.99 -13.23 9.50
N ASN A 153 6.88 -13.01 8.80
CA ASN A 153 6.15 -11.75 8.80
C ASN A 153 5.53 -11.44 10.18
N PHE A 154 5.03 -12.44 10.90
CA PHE A 154 4.60 -12.26 12.28
C PHE A 154 5.75 -11.81 13.19
N ARG A 155 6.92 -12.44 13.08
CA ARG A 155 8.11 -12.05 13.86
C ARG A 155 8.57 -10.61 13.55
N ALA A 156 8.47 -10.19 12.32
CA ALA A 156 8.87 -8.86 11.86
C ALA A 156 7.84 -7.77 12.20
N GLY A 157 6.55 -8.05 12.01
CA GLY A 157 5.46 -7.08 12.13
C GLY A 157 4.70 -7.11 13.46
N GLY A 158 4.89 -8.17 14.27
CA GLY A 158 4.25 -8.32 15.59
C GLY A 158 2.81 -8.83 15.53
N ALA A 159 2.13 -8.83 16.69
CA ALA A 159 0.83 -9.49 16.88
C ALA A 159 -0.30 -8.93 15.97
N LYS A 160 -0.24 -7.64 15.60
CA LYS A 160 -1.23 -7.02 14.68
C LYS A 160 -1.31 -7.73 13.32
N VAL A 161 -0.20 -8.37 12.89
CA VAL A 161 -0.13 -9.10 11.62
C VAL A 161 -1.11 -10.28 11.59
N LEU A 162 -1.39 -10.92 12.71
CA LEU A 162 -2.35 -12.03 12.78
C LEU A 162 -3.76 -11.55 12.41
N ILE A 163 -4.17 -10.38 12.90
CA ILE A 163 -5.46 -9.78 12.58
C ILE A 163 -5.51 -9.42 11.09
N ILE A 164 -4.45 -8.80 10.57
CA ILE A 164 -4.38 -8.43 9.16
C ILE A 164 -4.44 -9.68 8.28
N MET A 165 -3.70 -10.74 8.60
CA MET A 165 -3.74 -11.99 7.84
C MET A 165 -5.12 -12.66 7.87
N ALA A 166 -5.84 -12.61 9.00
CA ALA A 166 -7.19 -13.13 9.09
C ALA A 166 -8.18 -12.33 8.22
N LEU A 167 -8.09 -10.99 8.23
CA LEU A 167 -8.88 -10.12 7.35
C LEU A 167 -8.51 -10.36 5.88
N ALA A 168 -7.23 -10.47 5.56
CA ALA A 168 -6.73 -10.73 4.21
C ALA A 168 -7.21 -12.08 3.67
N ALA A 169 -7.22 -13.13 4.49
CA ALA A 169 -7.76 -14.44 4.09
C ALA A 169 -9.25 -14.35 3.73
N ARG A 170 -10.03 -13.60 4.52
CA ARG A 170 -11.45 -13.36 4.23
C ARG A 170 -11.64 -12.50 2.99
N ALA A 171 -10.84 -11.44 2.82
CA ALA A 171 -10.88 -10.60 1.64
C ALA A 171 -10.54 -11.38 0.37
N ARG A 172 -9.54 -12.27 0.40
CA ARG A 172 -9.20 -13.18 -0.71
C ARG A 172 -10.41 -13.98 -1.18
N CYS A 173 -11.20 -14.52 -0.25
CA CYS A 173 -12.43 -15.24 -0.61
C CYS A 173 -13.49 -14.33 -1.25
N ILE A 174 -13.58 -13.06 -0.82
CA ILE A 174 -14.52 -12.08 -1.40
C ILE A 174 -14.07 -11.73 -2.82
N PHE A 175 -12.78 -11.45 -3.03
CA PHE A 175 -12.23 -11.11 -4.34
C PHE A 175 -12.31 -12.30 -5.31
N ALA A 176 -12.01 -13.52 -4.85
CA ALA A 176 -12.15 -14.72 -5.68
C ALA A 176 -13.60 -14.98 -6.15
N LYS A 177 -14.59 -14.72 -5.28
CA LYS A 177 -16.02 -14.83 -5.67
C LYS A 177 -16.44 -13.77 -6.68
N ALA A 178 -15.73 -12.66 -6.78
CA ALA A 178 -15.92 -11.61 -7.77
C ALA A 178 -15.00 -11.78 -8.99
N GLU A 179 -14.30 -12.92 -9.09
CA GLU A 179 -13.39 -13.27 -10.18
C GLU A 179 -12.23 -12.27 -10.37
N LEU A 180 -11.88 -11.54 -9.31
CA LEU A 180 -10.77 -10.60 -9.33
C LEU A 180 -9.43 -11.32 -9.13
N GLN A 181 -8.44 -10.92 -9.91
CA GLN A 181 -7.06 -11.38 -9.74
C GLN A 181 -6.46 -10.84 -8.43
N THR A 182 -5.62 -11.64 -7.78
CA THR A 182 -4.88 -11.25 -6.58
C THR A 182 -3.44 -11.76 -6.66
N ASN A 183 -2.53 -11.16 -5.87
CA ASN A 183 -1.16 -11.67 -5.76
C ASN A 183 -1.12 -13.08 -5.17
N CYS A 184 -0.15 -13.89 -5.63
CA CYS A 184 0.03 -15.28 -5.17
C CYS A 184 0.64 -15.36 -3.77
N ASP A 185 1.63 -14.51 -3.48
CA ASP A 185 2.35 -14.47 -2.21
C ASP A 185 2.57 -13.02 -1.76
N PHE A 186 2.86 -12.83 -0.48
CA PHE A 186 3.03 -11.51 0.12
C PHE A 186 4.07 -11.52 1.23
N SER A 187 4.82 -10.42 1.35
CA SER A 187 5.75 -10.16 2.47
C SER A 187 5.86 -8.65 2.73
N GLY A 188 6.55 -8.26 3.81
CA GLY A 188 6.84 -6.86 4.10
C GLY A 188 6.14 -6.31 5.34
N PHE A 189 5.55 -7.14 6.19
CA PHE A 189 5.06 -6.66 7.48
C PHE A 189 6.23 -6.28 8.38
N LEU A 190 6.32 -4.99 8.70
CA LEU A 190 7.34 -4.41 9.57
C LEU A 190 6.72 -3.56 10.68
N ARG A 191 7.45 -3.41 11.76
CA ARG A 191 7.12 -2.45 12.82
C ARG A 191 7.76 -1.12 12.49
N LEU A 192 7.08 -0.28 11.73
CA LEU A 192 7.57 1.05 11.36
C LEU A 192 7.74 1.97 12.58
N ASP A 193 7.02 1.73 13.67
CA ASP A 193 7.21 2.39 14.96
C ASP A 193 8.55 2.07 15.63
N ASN A 194 9.31 1.11 15.11
CA ASN A 194 10.58 0.66 15.68
C ASN A 194 11.69 0.56 14.61
N PRO A 195 12.50 1.60 14.41
CA PRO A 195 13.57 1.62 13.43
C PRO A 195 14.58 0.46 13.55
N SER A 196 14.90 0.03 14.77
CA SER A 196 15.78 -1.12 15.01
C SER A 196 15.16 -2.42 14.53
N SER A 197 13.84 -2.56 14.63
CA SER A 197 13.12 -3.70 14.08
C SER A 197 13.20 -3.73 12.55
N VAL A 198 13.01 -2.59 11.89
CA VAL A 198 13.13 -2.47 10.43
C VAL A 198 14.55 -2.87 9.97
N ARG A 199 15.58 -2.29 10.61
CA ARG A 199 16.98 -2.61 10.33
C ARG A 199 17.29 -4.11 10.45
N ARG A 200 16.70 -4.78 11.43
CA ARG A 200 16.88 -6.22 11.67
C ARG A 200 16.14 -7.10 10.67
N TRP A 201 14.89 -6.77 10.37
CA TRP A 201 13.98 -7.70 9.69
C TRP A 201 13.88 -7.48 8.18
N LEU A 202 13.99 -6.24 7.67
CA LEU A 202 13.86 -5.99 6.24
C LEU A 202 14.89 -6.76 5.40
N PRO A 203 16.20 -6.81 5.74
CA PRO A 203 17.15 -7.60 4.97
C PRO A 203 16.81 -9.10 4.90
N ARG A 204 16.23 -9.64 5.98
CA ARG A 204 15.79 -11.05 6.04
C ARG A 204 14.58 -11.31 5.16
N LEU A 205 13.58 -10.40 5.23
CA LEU A 205 12.39 -10.49 4.38
C LEU A 205 12.75 -10.42 2.89
N LEU A 206 13.70 -9.55 2.54
CA LEU A 206 14.20 -9.43 1.17
C LEU A 206 14.98 -10.68 0.72
N ALA A 207 15.83 -11.25 1.59
CA ALA A 207 16.60 -12.45 1.28
C ALA A 207 15.71 -13.69 1.09
N GLU A 208 14.59 -13.79 1.78
CA GLU A 208 13.64 -14.90 1.70
C GLU A 208 12.49 -14.63 0.71
N MET A 209 12.55 -13.51 -0.03
CA MET A 209 11.54 -13.16 -1.01
C MET A 209 11.53 -14.13 -2.19
N ARG A 210 10.39 -14.77 -2.43
CA ARG A 210 10.18 -15.66 -3.56
C ARG A 210 9.95 -14.88 -4.86
N PRO A 211 10.19 -15.45 -6.05
CA PRO A 211 10.02 -14.74 -7.32
C PRO A 211 8.59 -14.21 -7.56
N ASP A 212 7.58 -14.94 -7.09
CA ASP A 212 6.15 -14.61 -7.21
C ASP A 212 5.61 -13.79 -6.04
N CYS A 213 6.47 -13.42 -5.07
CA CYS A 213 6.08 -12.66 -3.89
C CYS A 213 5.95 -11.16 -4.21
N LEU A 214 4.90 -10.55 -3.67
CA LEU A 214 4.77 -9.10 -3.57
C LEU A 214 5.36 -8.66 -2.22
N MET A 215 6.41 -7.86 -2.28
CA MET A 215 7.03 -7.22 -1.11
C MET A 215 6.49 -5.80 -0.95
N MET A 216 5.79 -5.56 0.15
CA MET A 216 5.33 -4.23 0.57
C MET A 216 6.46 -3.51 1.28
N LEU A 217 6.69 -2.26 0.91
CA LEU A 217 7.77 -1.40 1.41
C LEU A 217 7.24 0.01 1.68
N HIS A 218 7.91 0.73 2.58
CA HIS A 218 7.58 2.11 2.91
C HIS A 218 8.85 2.99 2.94
N PRO A 219 9.65 3.01 1.84
CA PRO A 219 10.84 3.85 1.84
C PRO A 219 10.46 5.33 1.86
N GLY A 220 11.33 6.16 2.46
CA GLY A 220 11.05 7.58 2.51
C GLY A 220 12.19 8.40 3.09
N ASP A 221 11.95 9.69 3.22
CA ASP A 221 12.89 10.66 3.77
C ASP A 221 12.73 10.76 5.29
N GLY A 222 13.85 10.68 6.02
CA GLY A 222 13.90 10.84 7.48
C GLY A 222 13.63 12.27 7.96
N ALA A 223 13.71 13.24 7.08
CA ALA A 223 13.48 14.67 7.34
C ALA A 223 12.11 15.16 6.82
N ASP A 224 11.26 14.29 6.28
CA ASP A 224 9.94 14.70 5.79
C ASP A 224 9.10 15.32 6.93
N PRO A 225 8.56 16.53 6.76
CA PRO A 225 7.84 17.26 7.80
C PRO A 225 6.42 16.76 8.04
N MET A 226 5.90 15.86 7.18
CA MET A 226 4.54 15.32 7.34
C MET A 226 4.39 14.64 8.69
N GLN A 227 3.34 14.98 9.41
CA GLN A 227 3.02 14.38 10.70
C GLN A 227 1.64 13.70 10.64
N CYS A 228 1.66 12.39 10.59
CA CYS A 228 0.46 11.56 10.61
C CYS A 228 0.72 10.26 11.35
N ALA A 229 -0.33 9.54 11.69
CA ALA A 229 -0.20 8.21 12.27
C ALA A 229 0.49 7.27 11.28
N GLY A 230 1.59 6.63 11.68
CA GLY A 230 2.34 5.73 10.82
C GLY A 230 3.34 6.42 9.88
N HIS A 231 3.55 7.73 9.99
CA HIS A 231 4.56 8.46 9.21
C HIS A 231 5.96 7.84 9.33
N ALA A 232 6.42 7.60 10.56
CA ALA A 232 7.65 6.84 10.89
C ALA A 232 8.89 7.20 10.02
N PRO A 233 9.31 8.47 9.93
CA PRO A 233 10.33 8.92 8.96
C PRO A 233 11.68 8.20 9.15
N ALA A 234 12.08 7.93 10.39
CA ALA A 234 13.33 7.21 10.67
C ALA A 234 13.32 5.77 10.12
N SER A 235 12.21 5.06 10.23
CA SER A 235 12.06 3.71 9.67
C SER A 235 12.01 3.72 8.15
N ARG A 236 11.33 4.70 7.56
CA ARG A 236 11.26 4.88 6.11
C ARG A 236 12.64 5.20 5.50
N ALA A 237 13.45 6.03 6.18
CA ALA A 237 14.82 6.30 5.76
C ALA A 237 15.71 5.04 5.81
N ILE A 238 15.52 4.17 6.81
CA ILE A 238 16.24 2.88 6.89
C ILE A 238 15.83 1.97 5.73
N GLU A 239 14.55 1.88 5.39
CA GLU A 239 14.10 1.11 4.21
C GLU A 239 14.76 1.64 2.93
N ALA A 240 14.76 2.96 2.73
CA ALA A 240 15.41 3.59 1.58
C ALA A 240 16.91 3.27 1.50
N GLN A 241 17.62 3.33 2.64
CA GLN A 241 19.05 2.98 2.71
C GLN A 241 19.31 1.51 2.33
N ILE A 242 18.51 0.59 2.86
CA ILE A 242 18.63 -0.85 2.56
C ILE A 242 18.38 -1.10 1.07
N LEU A 243 17.35 -0.51 0.49
CA LEU A 243 17.01 -0.68 -0.92
C LEU A 243 18.07 -0.10 -1.86
N ASN A 244 18.72 0.99 -1.48
CA ASN A 244 19.84 1.57 -2.23
C ASN A 244 21.16 0.79 -2.08
N GLY A 245 21.22 -0.25 -1.23
CA GLY A 245 22.43 -0.99 -0.96
C GLY A 245 23.48 -0.20 -0.15
N SER A 246 23.07 0.88 0.50
CA SER A 246 23.96 1.70 1.32
C SER A 246 24.29 0.99 2.64
N PRO A 247 25.53 1.10 3.16
CA PRO A 247 25.85 0.56 4.48
C PRO A 247 24.98 1.21 5.55
N ILE A 248 24.34 0.38 6.34
CA ILE A 248 23.46 0.81 7.42
C ILE A 248 24.35 1.26 8.59
N LYS A 249 24.42 2.55 8.87
CA LYS A 249 25.13 3.11 10.03
C LYS A 249 24.38 2.86 11.34
#